data_c3cdbd98e3f154d8d13232cb0904340a
#
_entry.id   c3cdbd98e3f154d8d13232cb0904340a
#
_cell.length_a   1.000
_cell.length_b   1.000
_cell.length_c   1.000
_cell.angle_alpha   90.00
_cell.angle_beta   90.00
_cell.angle_gamma   90.00
#
_symmetry.space_group_name_H-M   'P 1'
#
loop_
_entity.id
_entity.type
_entity.pdbx_description
1 polymer ?
#
loop_
_entity_poly.entity_id
_entity_poly.type
_entity_poly.pdbx_seq_one_letter_code
_entity_poly.pdbx_strand_id
1 'polypeptide(L)'
;DELKPAFKQLLETRDLKYVAYQIKASAADRNALVKEMNGYQKQLATAADPAQVVGKSNSQVPYLGVPVSKDAYPQDIAAKIDSMAVGTTGVFESKADNTLNIIRLISKQELPDSVQYRQIQVTANTPDEARTKADSITKALAGGAKFEDVAKRYGQQGQQTWFTGKMY
;
A
#
# COMPACT_ATOMS: atom_id res chain seq x y z
N ASP A 1 -28.37 -9.65 52.16
CA ASP A 1 -29.19 -8.84 51.25
C ASP A 1 -28.80 -7.35 51.18
N GLU A 2 -28.11 -6.80 52.21
CA GLU A 2 -27.66 -5.40 52.23
C GLU A 2 -26.55 -5.08 51.21
N LEU A 3 -25.78 -6.07 50.81
CA LEU A 3 -24.70 -5.88 49.84
C LEU A 3 -25.16 -5.97 48.36
N LYS A 4 -26.32 -6.53 48.08
CA LYS A 4 -26.85 -6.65 46.70
C LYS A 4 -26.90 -5.34 45.93
N PRO A 5 -27.34 -4.21 46.48
CA PRO A 5 -27.35 -2.95 45.73
C PRO A 5 -25.97 -2.42 45.35
N ALA A 6 -24.93 -2.68 46.21
CA ALA A 6 -23.58 -2.21 45.99
C ALA A 6 -22.88 -2.94 44.83
N PHE A 7 -23.34 -4.16 44.47
CA PHE A 7 -22.77 -4.98 43.40
C PHE A 7 -23.69 -5.08 42.18
N LYS A 8 -24.69 -4.22 42.09
CA LYS A 8 -25.56 -4.18 40.90
C LYS A 8 -24.77 -3.64 39.70
N GLN A 9 -24.67 -4.43 38.67
CA GLN A 9 -24.07 -3.97 37.43
C GLN A 9 -24.95 -2.92 36.76
N LEU A 10 -24.35 -1.81 36.34
CA LEU A 10 -25.01 -0.72 35.63
C LEU A 10 -25.23 -1.03 34.14
N LEU A 11 -24.46 -1.98 33.62
CA LEU A 11 -24.54 -2.42 32.21
C LEU A 11 -25.26 -3.78 32.15
N GLU A 12 -26.07 -3.92 31.14
CA GLU A 12 -26.74 -5.18 30.86
C GLU A 12 -25.71 -6.24 30.43
N THR A 13 -25.70 -7.38 31.14
CA THR A 13 -24.81 -8.51 30.81
C THR A 13 -25.64 -9.68 30.28
N ARG A 14 -25.02 -10.46 29.39
CA ARG A 14 -25.62 -11.67 28.82
C ARG A 14 -24.65 -12.82 28.99
N ASP A 15 -25.15 -13.95 29.44
CA ASP A 15 -24.44 -15.21 29.37
C ASP A 15 -24.70 -15.86 28.02
N LEU A 16 -23.61 -16.11 27.28
CA LEU A 16 -23.69 -16.72 25.96
C LEU A 16 -23.04 -18.11 26.00
N LYS A 17 -23.76 -19.10 25.51
CA LYS A 17 -23.21 -20.42 25.20
C LYS A 17 -23.16 -20.56 23.70
N TYR A 18 -21.97 -20.90 23.18
CA TYR A 18 -21.78 -21.10 21.74
C TYR A 18 -20.97 -22.37 21.50
N VAL A 19 -21.16 -22.95 20.34
CA VAL A 19 -20.34 -24.05 19.83
C VAL A 19 -19.55 -23.53 18.66
N ALA A 20 -18.22 -23.55 18.77
CA ALA A 20 -17.31 -23.23 17.67
C ALA A 20 -17.02 -24.48 16.86
N TYR A 21 -17.32 -24.46 15.56
CA TYR A 21 -16.95 -25.51 14.63
C TYR A 21 -15.94 -24.97 13.65
N GLN A 22 -14.75 -25.57 13.66
CA GLN A 22 -13.68 -25.19 12.73
C GLN A 22 -13.87 -25.88 11.39
N ILE A 23 -14.22 -25.12 10.36
CA ILE A 23 -14.30 -25.62 8.99
C ILE A 23 -12.88 -25.69 8.42
N LYS A 24 -12.46 -26.86 7.93
CA LYS A 24 -11.19 -27.05 7.24
C LYS A 24 -11.47 -27.38 5.78
N ALA A 25 -10.74 -26.74 4.87
CA ALA A 25 -10.79 -27.04 3.45
C ALA A 25 -10.41 -28.51 3.19
N SER A 26 -11.18 -29.18 2.36
CA SER A 26 -10.87 -30.54 1.93
C SER A 26 -9.72 -30.57 0.92
N ALA A 27 -9.13 -31.72 0.67
CA ALA A 27 -8.14 -31.92 -0.38
C ALA A 27 -8.72 -31.58 -1.78
N ALA A 28 -10.01 -31.85 -2.00
CA ALA A 28 -10.70 -31.52 -3.25
C ALA A 28 -10.80 -30.01 -3.44
N ASP A 29 -11.18 -29.26 -2.41
CA ASP A 29 -11.25 -27.78 -2.45
C ASP A 29 -9.88 -27.19 -2.74
N ARG A 30 -8.83 -27.70 -2.07
CA ARG A 30 -7.46 -27.26 -2.30
C ARG A 30 -7.02 -27.51 -3.74
N ASN A 31 -7.28 -28.69 -4.28
CA ASN A 31 -6.95 -29.03 -5.67
C ASN A 31 -7.71 -28.14 -6.69
N ALA A 32 -8.97 -27.82 -6.41
CA ALA A 32 -9.74 -26.91 -7.22
C ALA A 32 -9.13 -25.49 -7.23
N LEU A 33 -8.74 -24.98 -6.05
CA LEU A 33 -8.06 -23.70 -5.90
C LEU A 33 -6.73 -23.68 -6.64
N VAL A 34 -5.89 -24.72 -6.51
CA VAL A 34 -4.61 -24.80 -7.23
C VAL A 34 -4.83 -24.78 -8.74
N LYS A 35 -5.86 -25.47 -9.25
CA LYS A 35 -6.21 -25.45 -10.68
C LYS A 35 -6.61 -24.06 -11.15
N GLU A 36 -7.41 -23.35 -10.37
CA GLU A 36 -7.81 -21.98 -10.65
C GLU A 36 -6.59 -21.05 -10.65
N MET A 37 -5.74 -21.13 -9.63
CA MET A 37 -4.49 -20.37 -9.51
C MET A 37 -3.56 -20.57 -10.70
N ASN A 38 -3.41 -21.80 -11.20
CA ASN A 38 -2.65 -22.09 -12.42
C ASN A 38 -3.25 -21.42 -13.65
N GLY A 39 -4.56 -21.27 -13.70
CA GLY A 39 -5.26 -20.50 -14.75
C GLY A 39 -4.88 -19.00 -14.69
N TYR A 40 -4.95 -18.41 -13.52
CA TYR A 40 -4.54 -17.01 -13.32
C TYR A 40 -3.04 -16.79 -13.55
N GLN A 41 -2.18 -17.75 -13.17
CA GLN A 41 -0.75 -17.67 -13.47
C GLN A 41 -0.49 -17.52 -14.98
N LYS A 42 -1.14 -18.34 -15.81
CA LYS A 42 -0.99 -18.26 -17.27
C LYS A 42 -1.48 -16.92 -17.84
N GLN A 43 -2.62 -16.45 -17.35
CA GLN A 43 -3.16 -15.15 -17.73
C GLN A 43 -2.21 -14.01 -17.31
N LEU A 44 -1.75 -14.03 -16.07
CA LEU A 44 -0.86 -13.00 -15.53
C LEU A 44 0.48 -12.97 -16.26
N ALA A 45 1.02 -14.13 -16.67
CA ALA A 45 2.29 -14.23 -17.38
C ALA A 45 2.31 -13.47 -18.71
N THR A 46 1.17 -13.45 -19.43
CA THR A 46 1.05 -12.87 -20.77
C THR A 46 0.24 -11.57 -20.80
N ALA A 47 -0.35 -11.16 -19.68
CA ALA A 47 -1.20 -9.97 -19.64
C ALA A 47 -0.42 -8.69 -19.99
N ALA A 48 -0.97 -7.91 -20.91
CA ALA A 48 -0.52 -6.56 -21.19
C ALA A 48 -0.85 -5.60 -20.02
N ASP A 49 -2.02 -5.82 -19.40
CA ASP A 49 -2.48 -5.09 -18.23
C ASP A 49 -2.68 -6.08 -17.05
N PRO A 50 -1.70 -6.19 -16.15
CA PRO A 50 -1.79 -7.06 -14.98
C PRO A 50 -2.93 -6.69 -14.03
N ALA A 51 -3.33 -5.41 -13.96
CA ALA A 51 -4.37 -4.93 -13.06
C ALA A 51 -5.70 -5.63 -13.31
N GLN A 52 -6.05 -5.86 -14.58
CA GLN A 52 -7.29 -6.55 -14.94
C GLN A 52 -7.31 -8.01 -14.47
N VAL A 53 -6.17 -8.70 -14.54
CA VAL A 53 -6.08 -10.10 -14.09
C VAL A 53 -6.21 -10.16 -12.57
N VAL A 54 -5.49 -9.29 -11.86
CA VAL A 54 -5.55 -9.22 -10.39
C VAL A 54 -6.96 -8.86 -9.93
N GLY A 55 -7.62 -7.89 -10.57
CA GLY A 55 -8.98 -7.47 -10.21
C GLY A 55 -10.05 -8.58 -10.41
N LYS A 56 -9.81 -9.52 -11.34
CA LYS A 56 -10.72 -10.66 -11.59
C LYS A 56 -10.43 -11.88 -10.71
N SER A 57 -9.27 -11.94 -10.07
CA SER A 57 -8.82 -13.13 -9.35
C SER A 57 -9.25 -13.19 -7.87
N ASN A 58 -10.08 -12.28 -7.39
CA ASN A 58 -10.41 -12.13 -5.96
C ASN A 58 -9.16 -12.02 -5.06
N SER A 59 -8.09 -11.42 -5.58
CA SER A 59 -6.85 -11.24 -4.84
C SER A 59 -7.06 -10.38 -3.60
N GLN A 60 -6.50 -10.80 -2.47
CA GLN A 60 -6.46 -9.99 -1.25
C GLN A 60 -5.46 -8.83 -1.36
N VAL A 61 -4.48 -8.96 -2.25
CA VAL A 61 -3.46 -7.93 -2.50
C VAL A 61 -3.81 -7.23 -3.82
N PRO A 62 -4.14 -5.93 -3.78
CA PRO A 62 -4.43 -5.17 -5.00
C PRO A 62 -3.15 -4.90 -5.78
N TYR A 63 -3.29 -4.74 -7.10
CA TYR A 63 -2.20 -4.23 -7.94
C TYR A 63 -2.20 -2.69 -7.89
N LEU A 64 -1.15 -2.12 -7.34
CA LEU A 64 -1.06 -0.66 -7.13
C LEU A 64 -0.41 0.06 -8.32
N GLY A 65 0.28 -0.64 -9.23
CA GLY A 65 0.96 -0.04 -10.37
C GLY A 65 2.20 0.79 -10.02
N VAL A 66 2.64 0.73 -8.78
CA VAL A 66 3.81 1.46 -8.27
C VAL A 66 4.79 0.48 -7.65
N PRO A 67 6.10 0.80 -7.65
CA PRO A 67 7.09 0.01 -6.93
C PRO A 67 6.76 -0.07 -5.45
N VAL A 68 6.95 -1.24 -4.86
CA VAL A 68 6.73 -1.50 -3.42
C VAL A 68 8.02 -2.06 -2.85
N SER A 69 8.38 -1.61 -1.64
CA SER A 69 9.54 -2.16 -0.94
C SER A 69 9.36 -3.65 -0.68
N LYS A 70 10.43 -4.44 -0.82
CA LYS A 70 10.40 -5.87 -0.48
C LYS A 70 10.04 -6.12 0.98
N ASP A 71 10.33 -5.18 1.87
CA ASP A 71 10.04 -5.28 3.30
C ASP A 71 8.55 -5.19 3.64
N ALA A 72 7.72 -4.81 2.65
CA ALA A 72 6.26 -4.82 2.78
C ALA A 72 5.65 -6.25 2.66
N TYR A 73 6.45 -7.24 2.23
CA TYR A 73 6.01 -8.62 2.06
C TYR A 73 6.48 -9.52 3.21
N PRO A 74 5.77 -10.62 3.52
CA PRO A 74 6.27 -11.66 4.40
C PRO A 74 7.66 -12.15 3.95
N GLN A 75 8.52 -12.48 4.90
CA GLN A 75 9.93 -12.79 4.62
C GLN A 75 10.12 -13.95 3.61
N ASP A 76 9.28 -14.96 3.67
CA ASP A 76 9.30 -16.10 2.75
C ASP A 76 8.92 -15.69 1.31
N ILE A 77 7.97 -14.77 1.16
CA ILE A 77 7.57 -14.19 -0.14
C ILE A 77 8.65 -13.25 -0.66
N ALA A 78 9.21 -12.38 0.20
CA ALA A 78 10.30 -11.46 -0.17
C ALA A 78 11.52 -12.23 -0.70
N ALA A 79 11.92 -13.34 -0.05
CA ALA A 79 13.01 -14.18 -0.50
C ALA A 79 12.72 -14.82 -1.88
N LYS A 80 11.48 -15.18 -2.16
CA LYS A 80 11.07 -15.68 -3.49
C LYS A 80 11.15 -14.60 -4.55
N ILE A 81 10.64 -13.39 -4.25
CA ILE A 81 10.71 -12.24 -5.17
C ILE A 81 12.18 -11.91 -5.50
N ASP A 82 13.08 -11.96 -4.50
CA ASP A 82 14.50 -11.70 -4.72
C ASP A 82 15.16 -12.70 -5.66
N SER A 83 14.72 -13.96 -5.67
CA SER A 83 15.22 -15.01 -6.55
C SER A 83 14.64 -15.02 -7.96
N MET A 84 13.57 -14.22 -8.22
CA MET A 84 12.90 -14.17 -9.52
C MET A 84 13.64 -13.28 -10.50
N ALA A 85 13.64 -13.67 -11.77
CA ALA A 85 14.03 -12.80 -12.86
C ALA A 85 12.88 -11.86 -13.27
N VAL A 86 13.20 -10.64 -13.67
CA VAL A 86 12.21 -9.68 -14.18
C VAL A 86 11.47 -10.26 -15.39
N GLY A 87 10.16 -10.07 -15.44
CA GLY A 87 9.26 -10.61 -16.45
C GLY A 87 8.75 -12.02 -16.18
N THR A 88 9.29 -12.71 -15.18
CA THR A 88 8.85 -14.08 -14.83
C THR A 88 7.64 -14.08 -13.89
N THR A 89 6.90 -15.18 -13.94
CA THR A 89 5.73 -15.42 -13.08
C THR A 89 5.91 -16.74 -12.33
N GLY A 90 5.64 -16.73 -11.03
CA GLY A 90 5.74 -17.92 -10.17
C GLY A 90 4.52 -18.08 -9.28
N VAL A 91 4.26 -19.33 -8.87
CA VAL A 91 3.27 -19.67 -7.83
C VAL A 91 4.03 -20.11 -6.59
N PHE A 92 3.68 -19.54 -5.46
CA PHE A 92 4.33 -19.80 -4.18
C PHE A 92 3.29 -20.02 -3.09
N GLU A 93 3.55 -20.98 -2.24
CA GLU A 93 2.79 -21.23 -1.03
C GLU A 93 3.53 -20.58 0.16
N SER A 94 2.85 -19.65 0.85
CA SER A 94 3.31 -19.15 2.13
C SER A 94 2.78 -20.05 3.24
N LYS A 95 3.68 -20.63 4.02
CA LYS A 95 3.33 -21.47 5.17
C LYS A 95 3.00 -20.61 6.40
N ALA A 96 3.43 -19.37 6.40
CA ALA A 96 3.24 -18.45 7.53
C ALA A 96 1.76 -18.11 7.71
N ASP A 97 1.05 -17.88 6.61
CA ASP A 97 -0.36 -17.47 6.58
C ASP A 97 -1.26 -18.45 5.81
N ASN A 98 -0.70 -19.59 5.36
CA ASN A 98 -1.39 -20.62 4.60
C ASN A 98 -2.05 -20.08 3.31
N THR A 99 -1.36 -19.18 2.61
CA THR A 99 -1.84 -18.59 1.36
C THR A 99 -1.13 -19.16 0.13
N LEU A 100 -1.84 -19.16 -1.01
CA LEU A 100 -1.28 -19.40 -2.33
C LEU A 100 -1.10 -18.05 -3.03
N ASN A 101 0.11 -17.77 -3.49
CA ASN A 101 0.48 -16.50 -4.08
C ASN A 101 0.95 -16.70 -5.53
N ILE A 102 0.43 -15.88 -6.45
CA ILE A 102 0.96 -15.75 -7.80
C ILE A 102 1.67 -14.42 -7.89
N ILE A 103 2.93 -14.44 -8.28
CA ILE A 103 3.76 -13.25 -8.37
C ILE A 103 4.29 -13.15 -9.79
N ARG A 104 4.09 -11.99 -10.42
CA ARG A 104 4.79 -11.59 -11.64
C ARG A 104 5.72 -10.42 -11.28
N LEU A 105 7.01 -10.62 -11.44
CA LEU A 105 7.99 -9.56 -11.23
C LEU A 105 8.08 -8.68 -12.48
N ILE A 106 7.53 -7.47 -12.42
CA ILE A 106 7.46 -6.54 -13.55
C ILE A 106 8.77 -5.76 -13.69
N SER A 107 9.28 -5.27 -12.55
CA SER A 107 10.54 -4.52 -12.52
C SER A 107 11.23 -4.70 -11.18
N LYS A 108 12.54 -4.50 -11.17
CA LYS A 108 13.37 -4.45 -9.96
C LYS A 108 14.24 -3.21 -10.07
N GLN A 109 14.09 -2.32 -9.11
CA GLN A 109 14.78 -1.03 -9.09
C GLN A 109 15.31 -0.76 -7.69
N GLU A 110 16.47 -0.15 -7.62
CA GLU A 110 16.97 0.44 -6.39
C GLU A 110 16.51 1.89 -6.36
N LEU A 111 15.66 2.21 -5.41
CA LEU A 111 15.14 3.55 -5.21
C LEU A 111 15.47 4.00 -3.80
N PRO A 112 15.73 5.30 -3.58
CA PRO A 112 15.88 5.80 -2.23
C PRO A 112 14.59 5.56 -1.45
N ASP A 113 14.71 5.06 -0.23
CA ASP A 113 13.57 4.84 0.69
C ASP A 113 12.98 6.15 1.21
N SER A 114 13.75 7.22 1.15
CA SER A 114 13.33 8.57 1.54
C SER A 114 13.96 9.64 0.63
N VAL A 115 13.23 10.71 0.45
CA VAL A 115 13.71 11.90 -0.26
C VAL A 115 13.55 13.14 0.59
N GLN A 116 14.52 14.03 0.51
CA GLN A 116 14.42 15.36 1.07
C GLN A 116 14.02 16.33 -0.05
N TYR A 117 12.97 17.09 0.18
CA TYR A 117 12.50 18.06 -0.81
C TYR A 117 12.17 19.39 -0.15
N ARG A 118 12.05 20.41 -0.97
CA ARG A 118 11.67 21.75 -0.54
C ARG A 118 10.29 22.11 -1.09
N GLN A 119 9.48 22.74 -0.26
CA GLN A 119 8.12 23.11 -0.60
C GLN A 119 7.87 24.58 -0.23
N ILE A 120 7.15 25.29 -1.10
CA ILE A 120 6.54 26.59 -0.78
C ILE A 120 5.03 26.36 -0.69
N GLN A 121 4.48 26.56 0.49
CA GLN A 121 3.05 26.45 0.71
C GLN A 121 2.35 27.74 0.32
N VAL A 122 1.29 27.64 -0.48
CA VAL A 122 0.50 28.78 -0.93
C VAL A 122 -0.86 28.75 -0.26
N THR A 123 -1.21 29.84 0.40
CA THR A 123 -2.55 30.08 0.95
C THR A 123 -3.28 31.11 0.12
N ALA A 124 -4.54 30.85 -0.17
CA ALA A 124 -5.43 31.74 -0.90
C ALA A 124 -6.89 31.52 -0.48
N ASN A 125 -7.76 32.48 -0.76
CA ASN A 125 -9.19 32.40 -0.43
C ASN A 125 -9.95 31.51 -1.41
N THR A 126 -9.45 31.37 -2.64
CA THR A 126 -10.05 30.55 -3.68
C THR A 126 -9.03 29.62 -4.34
N PRO A 127 -9.46 28.47 -4.90
CA PRO A 127 -8.59 27.57 -5.64
C PRO A 127 -7.89 28.24 -6.85
N ASP A 128 -8.57 29.16 -7.53
CA ASP A 128 -8.02 29.87 -8.70
C ASP A 128 -6.91 30.84 -8.31
N GLU A 129 -7.08 31.56 -7.20
CA GLU A 129 -6.01 32.39 -6.64
C GLU A 129 -4.80 31.54 -6.21
N ALA A 130 -5.05 30.38 -5.57
CA ALA A 130 -3.98 29.46 -5.18
C ALA A 130 -3.20 28.98 -6.41
N ARG A 131 -3.91 28.59 -7.46
CA ARG A 131 -3.29 28.16 -8.74
C ARG A 131 -2.47 29.27 -9.36
N THR A 132 -3.02 30.50 -9.46
CA THR A 132 -2.32 31.66 -10.03
C THR A 132 -1.02 31.95 -9.27
N LYS A 133 -1.05 31.92 -7.94
CA LYS A 133 0.15 32.08 -7.11
C LYS A 133 1.16 30.94 -7.34
N ALA A 134 0.72 29.69 -7.38
CA ALA A 134 1.58 28.53 -7.64
C ALA A 134 2.25 28.60 -9.01
N ASP A 135 1.49 28.99 -10.05
CA ASP A 135 2.02 29.16 -11.41
C ASP A 135 3.06 30.29 -11.45
N SER A 136 2.83 31.41 -10.73
CA SER A 136 3.81 32.48 -10.61
C SER A 136 5.11 32.04 -9.94
N ILE A 137 5.01 31.25 -8.86
CA ILE A 137 6.17 30.65 -8.18
C ILE A 137 6.94 29.74 -9.15
N THR A 138 6.23 28.84 -9.83
CA THR A 138 6.82 27.89 -10.79
C THR A 138 7.55 28.62 -11.91
N LYS A 139 6.94 29.67 -12.48
CA LYS A 139 7.57 30.50 -13.51
C LYS A 139 8.82 31.21 -13.00
N ALA A 140 8.78 31.75 -11.78
CA ALA A 140 9.93 32.43 -11.19
C ALA A 140 11.11 31.46 -10.97
N LEU A 141 10.84 30.26 -10.45
CA LEU A 141 11.86 29.23 -10.24
C LEU A 141 12.42 28.69 -11.57
N ALA A 142 11.56 28.47 -12.55
CA ALA A 142 11.98 28.07 -13.90
C ALA A 142 12.82 29.15 -14.59
N GLY A 143 12.58 30.42 -14.27
CA GLY A 143 13.36 31.57 -14.72
C GLY A 143 14.68 31.79 -13.97
N GLY A 144 15.06 30.87 -13.07
CA GLY A 144 16.32 30.90 -12.33
C GLY A 144 16.31 31.70 -11.03
N ALA A 145 15.16 32.10 -10.53
CA ALA A 145 15.06 32.73 -9.21
C ALA A 145 15.48 31.74 -8.12
N LYS A 146 16.21 32.22 -7.12
CA LYS A 146 16.61 31.38 -5.99
C LYS A 146 15.39 30.98 -5.15
N PHE A 147 15.32 29.73 -4.80
CA PHE A 147 14.21 29.17 -4.02
C PHE A 147 13.98 29.94 -2.70
N GLU A 148 15.07 30.31 -2.03
CA GLU A 148 15.04 31.05 -0.76
C GLU A 148 14.36 32.40 -0.89
N ASP A 149 14.67 33.13 -1.98
CA ASP A 149 14.11 34.47 -2.23
C ASP A 149 12.61 34.39 -2.57
N VAL A 150 12.23 33.34 -3.31
CA VAL A 150 10.83 33.09 -3.62
C VAL A 150 10.06 32.66 -2.35
N ALA A 151 10.58 31.72 -1.59
CA ALA A 151 9.93 31.24 -0.34
C ALA A 151 9.74 32.39 0.67
N LYS A 152 10.73 33.25 0.82
CA LYS A 152 10.69 34.42 1.71
C LYS A 152 9.53 35.38 1.37
N ARG A 153 9.18 35.57 0.10
CA ARG A 153 8.04 36.39 -0.33
C ARG A 153 6.70 35.85 0.17
N TYR A 154 6.64 34.53 0.47
CA TYR A 154 5.48 33.84 1.03
C TYR A 154 5.60 33.60 2.54
N GLY A 155 6.53 34.30 3.21
CA GLY A 155 6.73 34.21 4.66
C GLY A 155 7.36 32.90 5.14
N GLN A 156 7.96 32.11 4.22
CA GLN A 156 8.57 30.81 4.55
C GLN A 156 10.07 30.88 4.32
N GLN A 157 10.85 30.38 5.28
CA GLN A 157 12.31 30.40 5.19
C GLN A 157 12.95 29.29 6.04
N GLY A 158 14.21 28.96 5.70
CA GLY A 158 14.98 28.01 6.46
C GLY A 158 14.34 26.64 6.54
N GLN A 159 14.30 26.04 7.72
CA GLN A 159 13.77 24.71 7.99
C GLN A 159 12.29 24.54 7.65
N GLN A 160 11.50 25.61 7.64
CA GLN A 160 10.08 25.58 7.31
C GLN A 160 9.82 25.15 5.86
N THR A 161 10.83 25.22 4.98
CA THR A 161 10.70 24.82 3.57
C THR A 161 11.21 23.41 3.29
N TRP A 162 11.85 22.76 4.26
CA TRP A 162 12.43 21.44 4.11
C TRP A 162 11.53 20.34 4.67
N PHE A 163 11.31 19.33 3.87
CA PHE A 163 10.50 18.16 4.22
C PHE A 163 11.24 16.89 3.84
N THR A 164 11.02 15.86 4.63
CA THR A 164 11.48 14.50 4.32
C THR A 164 10.27 13.62 4.17
N GLY A 165 10.14 12.97 3.04
CA GLY A 165 9.07 12.02 2.74
C GLY A 165 9.62 10.64 2.45
N LYS A 166 8.94 9.60 2.93
CA LYS A 166 9.18 8.24 2.45
C LYS A 166 8.60 8.10 1.05
N MET A 167 9.31 7.38 0.19
CA MET A 167 8.86 7.13 -1.19
C MET A 167 7.81 6.02 -1.24
N TYR A 168 7.69 5.21 -0.17
CA TYR A 168 6.82 4.03 -0.07
C TYR A 168 6.23 3.90 1.32
#